data_10670c9cfd8235d677dba26651754ae7
#
_entry.id   10670c9cfd8235d677dba26651754ae7
#
_cell.length_a   1.000
_cell.length_b   1.000
_cell.length_c   1.000
_cell.angle_alpha   90.00
_cell.angle_beta   90.00
_cell.angle_gamma   90.00
#
_symmetry.space_group_name_H-M   'P 1'
#
loop_
_entity.id
_entity.type
_entity.pdbx_description
1 polymer ?
#
loop_
_entity_poly.entity_id
_entity_poly.type
_entity_poly.pdbx_seq_one_letter_code
_entity_poly.pdbx_strand_id
1 'polypeptide(L)'
;MTCTYSPEAYVFGSEENHALLEAETNELLHFGHNFPAPQGGSYWLDDTGNPDLTQNIHTWITCRMAHVYSLGFLHGEPGAAELVDKAIAGLRGPLHDDENGGWYPSISADGSTHEAGKVCYAHAFVILAATSAKLIGRPDADELLEEALATYDKHFWDDEIGLAVDTWNTEFTELDSYRGINANMHTTEAFLAVADVTGNEEYRERAGRIIDHVVGWAANNNWRIPEHFTADWQPDLECNHDKPDDQFKPYG
;
A
#
# COMPACT_ATOMS: atom_id res chain seq x y z
N MET A 1 8.74 26.23 -15.03
CA MET A 1 10.19 26.61 -15.10
C MET A 1 10.97 25.30 -15.05
N THR A 2 11.74 24.97 -16.07
CA THR A 2 12.66 23.82 -16.01
C THR A 2 13.85 24.24 -15.12
N CYS A 3 13.85 23.79 -13.88
CA CYS A 3 15.01 23.93 -13.01
C CYS A 3 16.13 23.06 -13.60
N THR A 4 17.14 23.67 -14.21
CA THR A 4 18.33 22.94 -14.68
C THR A 4 19.32 22.90 -13.52
N TYR A 5 19.36 21.79 -12.83
CA TYR A 5 20.37 21.53 -11.81
C TYR A 5 21.77 21.36 -12.45
N SER A 6 22.80 21.66 -11.67
CA SER A 6 24.18 21.42 -12.11
C SER A 6 24.46 19.91 -12.27
N PRO A 7 25.44 19.48 -13.10
CA PRO A 7 25.83 18.08 -13.19
C PRO A 7 26.20 17.44 -11.84
N GLU A 8 26.74 18.23 -10.91
CA GLU A 8 27.12 17.79 -9.56
C GLU A 8 25.90 17.36 -8.72
N ALA A 9 24.71 17.92 -8.98
CA ALA A 9 23.48 17.54 -8.30
C ALA A 9 23.05 16.08 -8.61
N TYR A 10 23.59 15.46 -9.66
CA TYR A 10 23.33 14.06 -10.02
C TYR A 10 24.45 13.12 -9.57
N VAL A 11 25.45 13.60 -8.81
CA VAL A 11 26.50 12.79 -8.20
C VAL A 11 26.02 12.30 -6.84
N PHE A 12 25.73 11.01 -6.71
CA PHE A 12 25.24 10.40 -5.47
C PHE A 12 26.12 10.77 -4.26
N GLY A 13 25.49 11.33 -3.23
CA GLY A 13 26.14 11.70 -1.96
C GLY A 13 26.92 13.03 -1.97
N SER A 14 26.88 13.82 -3.07
CA SER A 14 27.40 15.20 -3.05
C SER A 14 26.47 16.13 -2.25
N GLU A 15 26.99 17.29 -1.81
CA GLU A 15 26.19 18.32 -1.15
C GLU A 15 25.06 18.83 -2.06
N GLU A 16 25.35 18.98 -3.35
CA GLU A 16 24.38 19.40 -4.37
C GLU A 16 23.30 18.33 -4.60
N ASN A 17 23.65 17.03 -4.52
CA ASN A 17 22.69 15.93 -4.61
C ASN A 17 21.75 15.90 -3.40
N HIS A 18 22.28 16.10 -2.19
CA HIS A 18 21.44 16.22 -1.00
C HIS A 18 20.47 17.39 -1.08
N ALA A 19 20.96 18.56 -1.51
CA ALA A 19 20.12 19.74 -1.68
C ALA A 19 19.03 19.54 -2.75
N LEU A 20 19.34 18.85 -3.86
CA LEU A 20 18.36 18.48 -4.86
C LEU A 20 17.26 17.57 -4.28
N LEU A 21 17.65 16.47 -3.61
CA LEU A 21 16.70 15.52 -3.06
C LEU A 21 15.82 16.14 -1.98
N GLU A 22 16.38 17.03 -1.15
CA GLU A 22 15.62 17.77 -0.14
C GLU A 22 14.59 18.72 -0.80
N ALA A 23 14.99 19.45 -1.84
CA ALA A 23 14.10 20.35 -2.56
C ALA A 23 12.95 19.57 -3.24
N GLU A 24 13.24 18.47 -3.95
CA GLU A 24 12.23 17.62 -4.59
C GLU A 24 11.28 16.98 -3.56
N THR A 25 11.81 16.53 -2.41
CA THR A 25 10.99 15.99 -1.33
C THR A 25 9.99 17.02 -0.81
N ASN A 26 10.44 18.24 -0.56
CA ASN A 26 9.59 19.33 -0.09
C ASN A 26 8.53 19.73 -1.12
N GLU A 27 8.89 19.79 -2.42
CA GLU A 27 7.92 20.05 -3.50
C GLU A 27 6.86 18.96 -3.62
N LEU A 28 7.25 17.68 -3.53
CA LEU A 28 6.32 16.56 -3.59
C LEU A 28 5.38 16.50 -2.36
N LEU A 29 5.90 16.76 -1.16
CA LEU A 29 5.08 16.85 0.05
C LEU A 29 4.08 18.02 -0.07
N HIS A 30 4.53 19.18 -0.54
CA HIS A 30 3.64 20.34 -0.74
C HIS A 30 2.58 20.07 -1.82
N PHE A 31 2.95 19.43 -2.93
CA PHE A 31 2.02 19.04 -4.00
C PHE A 31 0.85 18.20 -3.49
N GLY A 32 1.13 17.27 -2.58
CA GLY A 32 0.14 16.34 -2.05
C GLY A 32 -0.84 16.94 -1.05
N HIS A 33 -0.68 18.16 -0.52
CA HIS A 33 -1.45 18.72 0.59
C HIS A 33 -2.97 18.74 0.38
N ASN A 34 -3.45 18.78 -0.86
CA ASN A 34 -4.87 18.84 -1.18
C ASN A 34 -5.56 17.46 -1.30
N PHE A 35 -4.86 16.38 -0.99
CA PHE A 35 -5.45 15.04 -1.12
C PHE A 35 -6.67 14.79 -0.23
N PRO A 36 -6.85 15.37 0.99
CA PRO A 36 -7.88 14.92 1.90
C PRO A 36 -9.29 15.19 1.39
N ALA A 37 -10.09 14.14 1.32
CA ALA A 37 -11.52 14.25 1.08
C ALA A 37 -12.25 14.71 2.36
N PRO A 38 -13.32 15.54 2.25
CA PRO A 38 -14.06 16.03 3.42
C PRO A 38 -14.63 14.92 4.32
N GLN A 39 -15.02 13.79 3.72
CA GLN A 39 -15.54 12.61 4.43
C GLN A 39 -14.43 11.72 5.02
N GLY A 40 -13.17 12.01 4.72
CA GLY A 40 -12.00 11.19 5.01
C GLY A 40 -11.50 10.41 3.80
N GLY A 41 -10.24 10.03 3.84
CA GLY A 41 -9.55 9.36 2.72
C GLY A 41 -8.89 10.32 1.75
N SER A 42 -8.36 9.78 0.66
CA SER A 42 -7.55 10.52 -0.31
C SER A 42 -8.22 10.59 -1.67
N TYR A 43 -8.46 11.80 -2.16
CA TYR A 43 -8.65 12.02 -3.58
C TYR A 43 -7.38 11.71 -4.38
N TRP A 44 -7.54 11.38 -5.65
CA TRP A 44 -6.50 11.54 -6.64
C TRP A 44 -6.27 13.03 -6.89
N LEU A 45 -5.06 13.39 -7.25
CA LEU A 45 -4.73 14.77 -7.63
C LEU A 45 -4.43 14.83 -9.13
N ASP A 46 -4.85 15.92 -9.76
CA ASP A 46 -4.46 16.24 -11.13
C ASP A 46 -3.00 16.70 -11.20
N ASP A 47 -2.48 16.95 -12.41
CA ASP A 47 -1.09 17.37 -12.64
C ASP A 47 -0.75 18.73 -11.99
N THR A 48 -1.72 19.43 -11.42
CA THR A 48 -1.55 20.72 -10.73
C THR A 48 -1.80 20.65 -9.23
N GLY A 49 -2.03 19.41 -8.70
CA GLY A 49 -2.26 19.18 -7.28
C GLY A 49 -3.69 19.47 -6.81
N ASN A 50 -4.66 19.57 -7.72
CA ASN A 50 -6.07 19.72 -7.34
C ASN A 50 -6.77 18.37 -7.27
N PRO A 51 -7.77 18.19 -6.37
CA PRO A 51 -8.54 16.96 -6.29
C PRO A 51 -9.27 16.61 -7.61
N ASP A 52 -9.04 15.39 -8.11
CA ASP A 52 -9.79 14.82 -9.23
C ASP A 52 -11.03 14.09 -8.73
N LEU A 53 -12.17 14.77 -8.76
CA LEU A 53 -13.46 14.26 -8.30
C LEU A 53 -14.10 13.25 -9.29
N THR A 54 -13.46 12.95 -10.42
CA THR A 54 -13.91 11.93 -11.37
C THR A 54 -13.43 10.54 -11.00
N GLN A 55 -12.43 10.46 -10.11
CA GLN A 55 -11.85 9.22 -9.62
C GLN A 55 -12.45 8.81 -8.27
N ASN A 56 -12.47 7.51 -8.00
CA ASN A 56 -12.81 6.98 -6.69
C ASN A 56 -11.74 7.32 -5.65
N ILE A 57 -12.14 7.37 -4.39
CA ILE A 57 -11.24 7.39 -3.23
C ILE A 57 -10.82 5.95 -2.98
N HIS A 58 -9.57 5.62 -3.27
CA HIS A 58 -9.02 4.27 -3.11
C HIS A 58 -8.39 4.09 -1.72
N THR A 59 -8.61 2.93 -1.12
CA THR A 59 -8.02 2.56 0.17
C THR A 59 -6.50 2.59 0.09
N TRP A 60 -5.89 2.01 -0.94
CA TRP A 60 -4.43 1.96 -1.08
C TRP A 60 -3.79 3.34 -1.31
N ILE A 61 -4.48 4.28 -2.01
CA ILE A 61 -4.00 5.68 -2.14
C ILE A 61 -4.07 6.38 -0.79
N THR A 62 -5.19 6.24 -0.08
CA THR A 62 -5.35 6.80 1.27
C THR A 62 -4.25 6.32 2.21
N CYS A 63 -3.94 5.02 2.18
CA CYS A 63 -2.86 4.44 2.98
C CYS A 63 -1.48 4.98 2.60
N ARG A 64 -1.20 5.13 1.31
CA ARG A 64 0.07 5.72 0.84
C ARG A 64 0.22 7.16 1.30
N MET A 65 -0.86 7.95 1.29
CA MET A 65 -0.81 9.32 1.80
C MET A 65 -0.57 9.35 3.31
N ALA A 66 -1.18 8.43 4.09
CA ALA A 66 -0.87 8.29 5.51
C ALA A 66 0.62 7.96 5.73
N HIS A 67 1.18 7.02 4.96
CA HIS A 67 2.59 6.64 5.03
C HIS A 67 3.52 7.81 4.65
N VAL A 68 3.29 8.43 3.50
CA VAL A 68 4.11 9.55 2.98
C VAL A 68 4.12 10.72 3.95
N TYR A 69 2.97 11.13 4.49
CA TYR A 69 2.93 12.23 5.45
C TYR A 69 3.41 11.84 6.84
N SER A 70 3.43 10.55 7.20
CA SER A 70 4.16 10.09 8.39
C SER A 70 5.68 10.29 8.22
N LEU A 71 6.21 9.98 7.04
CA LEU A 71 7.61 10.30 6.71
C LEU A 71 7.83 11.83 6.63
N GLY A 72 6.90 12.57 6.05
CA GLY A 72 6.90 14.03 6.03
C GLY A 72 6.97 14.64 7.43
N PHE A 73 6.21 14.09 8.39
CA PHE A 73 6.28 14.50 9.80
C PHE A 73 7.69 14.31 10.39
N LEU A 74 8.32 13.16 10.13
CA LEU A 74 9.70 12.88 10.57
C LEU A 74 10.72 13.80 9.88
N HIS A 75 10.43 14.21 8.64
CA HIS A 75 11.23 15.16 7.89
C HIS A 75 11.03 16.61 8.35
N GLY A 76 9.96 16.90 9.10
CA GLY A 76 9.62 18.24 9.63
C GLY A 76 8.63 19.04 8.77
N GLU A 77 7.88 18.38 7.86
CA GLU A 77 6.86 19.02 7.03
C GLU A 77 5.73 19.58 7.88
N PRO A 78 5.43 20.89 7.79
CA PRO A 78 4.36 21.52 8.57
C PRO A 78 2.98 20.96 8.20
N GLY A 79 2.17 20.64 9.20
CA GLY A 79 0.81 20.12 8.97
C GLY A 79 0.74 18.64 8.59
N ALA A 80 1.87 17.95 8.46
CA ALA A 80 1.90 16.53 8.06
C ALA A 80 1.12 15.63 9.03
N ALA A 81 1.19 15.89 10.33
CA ALA A 81 0.44 15.12 11.33
C ALA A 81 -1.07 15.18 11.12
N GLU A 82 -1.61 16.37 10.85
CA GLU A 82 -3.02 16.59 10.56
C GLU A 82 -3.46 15.94 9.24
N LEU A 83 -2.57 15.86 8.26
CA LEU A 83 -2.80 15.15 7.00
C LEU A 83 -2.87 13.64 7.23
N VAL A 84 -1.99 13.07 8.08
CA VAL A 84 -2.08 11.67 8.49
C VAL A 84 -3.41 11.41 9.20
N ASP A 85 -3.84 12.26 10.13
CA ASP A 85 -5.11 12.07 10.84
C ASP A 85 -6.31 12.03 9.88
N LYS A 86 -6.32 12.85 8.81
CA LYS A 86 -7.37 12.84 7.80
C LYS A 86 -7.39 11.54 6.98
N ALA A 87 -6.22 11.00 6.65
CA ALA A 87 -6.12 9.72 5.98
C ALA A 87 -6.62 8.57 6.89
N ILE A 88 -6.17 8.54 8.16
CA ILE A 88 -6.63 7.55 9.15
C ILE A 88 -8.14 7.66 9.38
N ALA A 89 -8.71 8.86 9.45
CA ALA A 89 -10.15 9.03 9.54
C ALA A 89 -10.91 8.40 8.36
N GLY A 90 -10.35 8.42 7.16
CA GLY A 90 -10.92 7.73 6.00
C GLY A 90 -10.90 6.20 6.16
N LEU A 91 -9.81 5.66 6.70
CA LEU A 91 -9.65 4.22 6.94
C LEU A 91 -10.51 3.71 8.10
N ARG A 92 -10.81 4.55 9.08
CA ARG A 92 -11.71 4.21 10.20
C ARG A 92 -13.17 4.59 9.96
N GLY A 93 -13.47 5.19 8.83
CA GLY A 93 -14.79 5.66 8.43
C GLY A 93 -15.24 5.09 7.10
N PRO A 94 -15.38 5.92 6.05
CA PRO A 94 -16.09 5.53 4.83
C PRO A 94 -15.43 4.39 4.04
N LEU A 95 -14.15 4.12 4.22
CA LEU A 95 -13.43 3.01 3.58
C LEU A 95 -13.54 1.70 4.35
N HIS A 96 -13.94 1.73 5.63
CA HIS A 96 -14.15 0.55 6.45
C HIS A 96 -15.52 -0.09 6.19
N ASP A 97 -15.59 -1.41 6.22
CA ASP A 97 -16.84 -2.17 6.13
C ASP A 97 -17.30 -2.58 7.55
N ASP A 98 -18.19 -1.79 8.12
CA ASP A 98 -18.70 -2.03 9.48
C ASP A 98 -19.57 -3.30 9.59
N GLU A 99 -20.06 -3.85 8.47
CA GLU A 99 -20.91 -5.04 8.46
C GLU A 99 -20.08 -6.33 8.42
N ASN A 100 -19.07 -6.39 7.54
CA ASN A 100 -18.30 -7.60 7.29
C ASN A 100 -16.87 -7.53 7.82
N GLY A 101 -16.42 -6.34 8.22
CA GLY A 101 -15.05 -6.05 8.60
C GLY A 101 -14.11 -5.85 7.41
N GLY A 102 -12.92 -5.35 7.67
CA GLY A 102 -11.92 -5.01 6.66
C GLY A 102 -12.30 -3.77 5.84
N TRP A 103 -11.67 -3.60 4.69
CA TRP A 103 -11.76 -2.35 3.91
C TRP A 103 -12.24 -2.62 2.50
N TYR A 104 -13.13 -1.75 1.99
CA TYR A 104 -13.48 -1.71 0.59
C TYR A 104 -12.27 -1.33 -0.26
N PRO A 105 -12.11 -1.82 -1.51
CA PRO A 105 -11.03 -1.38 -2.40
C PRO A 105 -11.10 0.12 -2.69
N SER A 106 -12.30 0.65 -2.90
CA SER A 106 -12.56 2.08 -3.11
C SER A 106 -14.00 2.47 -2.78
N ILE A 107 -14.21 3.77 -2.61
CA ILE A 107 -15.55 4.39 -2.57
C ILE A 107 -15.63 5.47 -3.65
N SER A 108 -16.85 5.82 -4.09
CA SER A 108 -17.03 6.97 -4.99
C SER A 108 -16.56 8.27 -4.34
N ALA A 109 -16.21 9.27 -5.16
CA ALA A 109 -15.70 10.56 -4.67
C ALA A 109 -16.65 11.27 -3.70
N ASP A 110 -17.96 11.03 -3.82
CA ASP A 110 -18.99 11.57 -2.93
C ASP A 110 -19.32 10.64 -1.74
N GLY A 111 -18.68 9.47 -1.65
CA GLY A 111 -18.87 8.48 -0.60
C GLY A 111 -20.18 7.70 -0.68
N SER A 112 -20.97 7.84 -1.76
CA SER A 112 -22.32 7.26 -1.86
C SER A 112 -22.34 5.77 -2.22
N THR A 113 -21.26 5.27 -2.81
CA THR A 113 -21.12 3.86 -3.23
C THR A 113 -19.73 3.34 -2.93
N HIS A 114 -19.60 2.03 -2.80
CA HIS A 114 -18.32 1.35 -2.60
C HIS A 114 -18.11 0.27 -3.66
N GLU A 115 -16.85 -0.02 -3.94
CA GLU A 115 -16.43 -1.13 -4.77
C GLU A 115 -16.54 -2.44 -3.97
N ALA A 116 -17.10 -3.49 -4.60
CA ALA A 116 -17.24 -4.78 -3.95
C ALA A 116 -15.91 -5.54 -3.83
N GLY A 117 -15.86 -6.45 -2.87
CA GLY A 117 -14.71 -7.32 -2.62
C GLY A 117 -13.77 -6.81 -1.53
N LYS A 118 -12.83 -7.68 -1.17
CA LYS A 118 -11.79 -7.45 -0.18
C LYS A 118 -10.45 -7.89 -0.78
N VAL A 119 -9.56 -6.93 -0.99
CA VAL A 119 -8.30 -7.15 -1.73
C VAL A 119 -7.12 -7.15 -0.77
N CYS A 120 -6.33 -8.21 -0.78
CA CYS A 120 -5.12 -8.36 0.04
C CYS A 120 -4.17 -7.16 -0.09
N TYR A 121 -3.90 -6.74 -1.32
CA TYR A 121 -3.10 -5.56 -1.63
C TYR A 121 -3.51 -4.32 -0.82
N ALA A 122 -4.81 -3.99 -0.80
CA ALA A 122 -5.32 -2.85 -0.04
C ALA A 122 -5.15 -3.05 1.47
N HIS A 123 -5.38 -4.26 1.98
CA HIS A 123 -5.24 -4.58 3.41
C HIS A 123 -3.78 -4.53 3.88
N ALA A 124 -2.82 -4.95 3.06
CA ALA A 124 -1.39 -4.77 3.34
C ALA A 124 -1.03 -3.28 3.49
N PHE A 125 -1.59 -2.42 2.63
CA PHE A 125 -1.42 -0.98 2.77
C PHE A 125 -2.08 -0.40 4.03
N VAL A 126 -3.21 -0.93 4.48
CA VAL A 126 -3.81 -0.49 5.76
C VAL A 126 -2.86 -0.79 6.93
N ILE A 127 -2.23 -1.97 6.94
CA ILE A 127 -1.21 -2.30 7.94
C ILE A 127 -0.05 -1.30 7.88
N LEU A 128 0.49 -1.02 6.69
CA LEU A 128 1.59 -0.06 6.51
C LEU A 128 1.22 1.35 6.98
N ALA A 129 0.02 1.82 6.64
CA ALA A 129 -0.49 3.13 7.05
C ALA A 129 -0.64 3.24 8.57
N ALA A 130 -1.28 2.24 9.19
CA ALA A 130 -1.48 2.20 10.64
C ALA A 130 -0.13 2.13 11.38
N THR A 131 0.81 1.31 10.89
CA THR A 131 2.16 1.21 11.44
C THR A 131 2.92 2.52 11.36
N SER A 132 2.82 3.22 10.24
CA SER A 132 3.48 4.51 10.03
C SER A 132 2.87 5.60 10.91
N ALA A 133 1.54 5.63 11.06
CA ALA A 133 0.84 6.54 11.95
C ALA A 133 1.19 6.26 13.44
N LYS A 134 1.32 4.98 13.81
CA LYS A 134 1.78 4.55 15.14
C LYS A 134 3.21 5.04 15.43
N LEU A 135 4.12 4.92 14.48
CA LEU A 135 5.50 5.37 14.61
C LEU A 135 5.60 6.85 15.04
N ILE A 136 4.70 7.69 14.53
CA ILE A 136 4.66 9.12 14.84
C ILE A 136 3.62 9.48 15.92
N GLY A 137 3.06 8.49 16.61
CA GLY A 137 2.16 8.67 17.76
C GLY A 137 0.82 9.31 17.40
N ARG A 138 0.23 8.95 16.26
CA ARG A 138 -1.09 9.50 15.88
C ARG A 138 -2.22 8.81 16.65
N PRO A 139 -3.32 9.55 16.96
CA PRO A 139 -4.52 8.96 17.54
C PRO A 139 -5.06 7.81 16.69
N ASP A 140 -5.72 6.85 17.31
CA ASP A 140 -6.38 5.69 16.70
C ASP A 140 -5.45 4.73 15.89
N ALA A 141 -4.14 5.01 15.82
CA ALA A 141 -3.20 4.21 15.04
C ALA A 141 -2.99 2.81 15.63
N ASP A 142 -3.00 2.68 16.95
CA ASP A 142 -2.86 1.40 17.63
C ASP A 142 -4.06 0.49 17.37
N GLU A 143 -5.27 1.03 17.52
CA GLU A 143 -6.52 0.28 17.27
C GLU A 143 -6.67 -0.11 15.80
N LEU A 144 -6.31 0.81 14.88
CA LEU A 144 -6.32 0.51 13.45
C LEU A 144 -5.33 -0.59 13.10
N LEU A 145 -4.13 -0.57 13.67
CA LEU A 145 -3.11 -1.60 13.44
C LEU A 145 -3.57 -2.96 13.97
N GLU A 146 -4.11 -3.01 15.17
CA GLU A 146 -4.63 -4.24 15.78
C GLU A 146 -5.73 -4.86 14.91
N GLU A 147 -6.71 -4.06 14.48
CA GLU A 147 -7.79 -4.49 13.61
C GLU A 147 -7.30 -4.96 12.24
N ALA A 148 -6.38 -4.20 11.62
CA ALA A 148 -5.82 -4.56 10.33
C ALA A 148 -5.05 -5.88 10.37
N LEU A 149 -4.24 -6.10 11.40
CA LEU A 149 -3.50 -7.34 11.58
C LEU A 149 -4.45 -8.52 11.86
N ALA A 150 -5.46 -8.33 12.72
CA ALA A 150 -6.44 -9.38 13.01
C ALA A 150 -7.25 -9.79 11.75
N THR A 151 -7.66 -8.81 10.93
CA THR A 151 -8.35 -9.05 9.67
C THR A 151 -7.44 -9.78 8.68
N TYR A 152 -6.19 -9.36 8.61
CA TYR A 152 -5.20 -9.95 7.71
C TYR A 152 -4.88 -11.40 8.08
N ASP A 153 -4.64 -11.67 9.35
CA ASP A 153 -4.36 -13.02 9.87
C ASP A 153 -5.53 -13.97 9.66
N LYS A 154 -6.75 -13.46 9.78
CA LYS A 154 -7.95 -14.27 9.62
C LYS A 154 -8.28 -14.63 8.17
N HIS A 155 -8.02 -13.72 7.23
CA HIS A 155 -8.56 -13.84 5.88
C HIS A 155 -7.49 -13.95 4.78
N PHE A 156 -6.32 -13.38 4.97
CA PHE A 156 -5.33 -13.30 3.90
C PHE A 156 -4.07 -14.12 4.15
N TRP A 157 -3.58 -14.21 5.38
CA TRP A 157 -2.36 -14.96 5.68
C TRP A 157 -2.61 -16.45 5.77
N ASP A 158 -1.96 -17.22 4.92
CA ASP A 158 -1.92 -18.69 5.01
C ASP A 158 -0.62 -19.10 5.72
N ASP A 159 -0.73 -19.40 7.02
CA ASP A 159 0.44 -19.74 7.81
C ASP A 159 1.01 -21.13 7.52
N GLU A 160 0.25 -22.04 6.92
CA GLU A 160 0.76 -23.34 6.50
C GLU A 160 1.72 -23.16 5.30
N ILE A 161 1.32 -22.37 4.31
CA ILE A 161 2.09 -22.10 3.11
C ILE A 161 3.16 -21.02 3.37
N GLY A 162 2.83 -19.96 4.08
CA GLY A 162 3.68 -18.77 4.30
C GLY A 162 3.57 -17.71 3.21
N LEU A 163 2.36 -17.58 2.65
CA LEU A 163 2.01 -16.61 1.62
C LEU A 163 0.64 -16.02 1.92
N ALA A 164 0.34 -14.86 1.35
CA ALA A 164 -0.97 -14.24 1.43
C ALA A 164 -1.80 -14.53 0.18
N VAL A 165 -3.09 -14.86 0.38
CA VAL A 165 -4.08 -15.02 -0.70
C VAL A 165 -4.60 -13.65 -1.15
N ASP A 166 -5.21 -13.56 -2.35
CA ASP A 166 -5.45 -12.27 -3.01
C ASP A 166 -6.80 -11.61 -2.70
N THR A 167 -7.90 -12.18 -3.20
CA THR A 167 -9.17 -11.45 -3.23
C THR A 167 -10.31 -12.31 -2.73
N TRP A 168 -11.09 -11.76 -1.81
CA TRP A 168 -12.36 -12.31 -1.34
C TRP A 168 -13.54 -11.50 -1.88
N ASN A 169 -14.72 -12.10 -1.89
CA ASN A 169 -15.95 -11.32 -2.00
C ASN A 169 -16.15 -10.43 -0.76
N THR A 170 -17.11 -9.51 -0.80
CA THR A 170 -17.33 -8.51 0.26
C THR A 170 -17.53 -9.14 1.65
N GLU A 171 -18.22 -10.29 1.71
CA GLU A 171 -18.59 -10.99 2.94
C GLU A 171 -17.50 -11.95 3.46
N PHE A 172 -16.35 -12.04 2.82
CA PHE A 172 -15.26 -12.99 3.13
C PHE A 172 -15.70 -14.48 3.08
N THR A 173 -16.64 -14.83 2.20
CA THR A 173 -17.16 -16.20 2.07
C THR A 173 -16.66 -16.95 0.84
N GLU A 174 -16.20 -16.21 -0.19
CA GLU A 174 -15.70 -16.77 -1.45
C GLU A 174 -14.33 -16.19 -1.78
N LEU A 175 -13.31 -17.04 -1.78
CA LEU A 175 -11.94 -16.67 -2.17
C LEU A 175 -11.75 -16.91 -3.66
N ASP A 176 -11.23 -15.90 -4.38
CA ASP A 176 -10.81 -16.03 -5.77
C ASP A 176 -9.69 -17.08 -5.91
N SER A 177 -9.65 -17.75 -7.05
CA SER A 177 -8.61 -18.73 -7.37
C SER A 177 -7.28 -18.13 -7.82
N TYR A 178 -7.25 -16.84 -8.17
CA TYR A 178 -6.03 -16.13 -8.52
C TYR A 178 -5.10 -15.96 -7.32
N ARG A 179 -3.79 -16.04 -7.59
CA ARG A 179 -2.72 -15.70 -6.65
C ARG A 179 -1.71 -14.82 -7.36
N GLY A 180 -1.21 -13.79 -6.69
CA GLY A 180 -0.27 -12.85 -7.27
C GLY A 180 0.89 -12.50 -6.36
N ILE A 181 2.03 -12.15 -6.98
CA ILE A 181 3.20 -11.73 -6.22
C ILE A 181 3.07 -10.28 -5.74
N ASN A 182 2.31 -9.44 -6.43
CA ASN A 182 2.15 -8.03 -6.08
C ASN A 182 1.60 -7.83 -4.66
N ALA A 183 0.53 -8.57 -4.28
CA ALA A 183 -0.01 -8.52 -2.92
C ALA A 183 1.02 -9.00 -1.89
N ASN A 184 1.76 -10.07 -2.18
CA ASN A 184 2.79 -10.63 -1.31
C ASN A 184 4.02 -9.70 -1.17
N MET A 185 4.39 -8.96 -2.22
CA MET A 185 5.44 -7.93 -2.15
C MET A 185 5.07 -6.85 -1.13
N HIS A 186 3.85 -6.31 -1.20
CA HIS A 186 3.39 -5.29 -0.25
C HIS A 186 3.10 -5.85 1.14
N THR A 187 2.77 -7.14 1.25
CA THR A 187 2.71 -7.83 2.55
C THR A 187 4.09 -7.89 3.20
N THR A 188 5.13 -8.19 2.42
CA THR A 188 6.51 -8.17 2.92
C THR A 188 6.89 -6.79 3.44
N GLU A 189 6.59 -5.72 2.69
CA GLU A 189 6.81 -4.34 3.09
C GLU A 189 6.09 -4.01 4.41
N ALA A 190 4.79 -4.33 4.50
CA ALA A 190 3.98 -4.07 5.67
C ALA A 190 4.48 -4.85 6.92
N PHE A 191 4.79 -6.14 6.76
CA PHE A 191 5.27 -6.96 7.86
C PHE A 191 6.64 -6.52 8.39
N LEU A 192 7.56 -6.11 7.50
CA LEU A 192 8.83 -5.53 7.92
C LEU A 192 8.62 -4.24 8.71
N ALA A 193 7.72 -3.36 8.26
CA ALA A 193 7.38 -2.13 8.98
C ALA A 193 6.78 -2.44 10.36
N VAL A 194 5.87 -3.41 10.47
CA VAL A 194 5.31 -3.86 11.77
C VAL A 194 6.41 -4.36 12.69
N ALA A 195 7.30 -5.23 12.20
CA ALA A 195 8.40 -5.75 13.01
C ALA A 195 9.30 -4.63 13.55
N ASP A 196 9.65 -3.67 12.70
CA ASP A 196 10.52 -2.54 13.08
C ASP A 196 9.86 -1.60 14.11
N VAL A 197 8.57 -1.32 13.97
CA VAL A 197 7.87 -0.36 14.84
C VAL A 197 7.40 -1.00 16.15
N THR A 198 6.99 -2.27 16.12
CA THR A 198 6.44 -2.95 17.29
C THR A 198 7.46 -3.79 18.04
N GLY A 199 8.57 -4.17 17.40
CA GLY A 199 9.54 -5.15 17.92
C GLY A 199 9.04 -6.60 17.87
N ASN A 200 7.92 -6.88 17.18
CA ASN A 200 7.42 -8.25 17.03
C ASN A 200 8.12 -8.95 15.87
N GLU A 201 9.09 -9.80 16.18
CA GLU A 201 9.91 -10.53 15.21
C GLU A 201 9.12 -11.56 14.38
N GLU A 202 7.94 -11.99 14.83
CA GLU A 202 7.08 -12.90 14.05
C GLU A 202 6.78 -12.34 12.65
N TYR A 203 6.52 -11.04 12.53
CA TYR A 203 6.26 -10.43 11.22
C TYR A 203 7.51 -10.39 10.33
N ARG A 204 8.71 -10.27 10.90
CA ARG A 204 9.96 -10.41 10.14
C ARG A 204 10.16 -11.82 9.62
N GLU A 205 9.83 -12.83 10.43
CA GLU A 205 9.87 -14.24 10.01
C GLU A 205 8.86 -14.52 8.89
N ARG A 206 7.63 -13.99 9.00
CA ARG A 206 6.61 -14.11 7.93
C ARG A 206 7.07 -13.45 6.63
N ALA A 207 7.64 -12.24 6.68
CA ALA A 207 8.23 -11.58 5.52
C ALA A 207 9.36 -12.43 4.89
N GLY A 208 10.20 -13.04 5.72
CA GLY A 208 11.25 -13.98 5.27
C GLY A 208 10.69 -15.17 4.51
N ARG A 209 9.58 -15.76 4.97
CA ARG A 209 8.91 -16.89 4.28
C ARG A 209 8.42 -16.51 2.88
N ILE A 210 7.83 -15.32 2.72
CA ILE A 210 7.44 -14.80 1.39
C ILE A 210 8.68 -14.67 0.49
N ILE A 211 9.76 -14.06 1.00
CA ILE A 211 11.01 -13.86 0.26
C ILE A 211 11.61 -15.21 -0.18
N ASP A 212 11.60 -16.22 0.67
CA ASP A 212 12.10 -17.55 0.35
C ASP A 212 11.34 -18.19 -0.83
N HIS A 213 10.02 -18.05 -0.88
CA HIS A 213 9.21 -18.47 -2.02
C HIS A 213 9.61 -17.75 -3.31
N VAL A 214 9.69 -16.42 -3.27
CA VAL A 214 10.04 -15.58 -4.43
C VAL A 214 11.42 -15.93 -4.96
N VAL A 215 12.43 -16.06 -4.08
CA VAL A 215 13.77 -16.46 -4.46
C VAL A 215 13.78 -17.86 -5.06
N GLY A 216 13.00 -18.78 -4.50
CA GLY A 216 12.86 -20.15 -5.02
C GLY A 216 12.28 -20.17 -6.44
N TRP A 217 11.20 -19.41 -6.69
CA TRP A 217 10.62 -19.30 -8.03
C TRP A 217 11.56 -18.64 -9.03
N ALA A 218 12.23 -17.55 -8.64
CA ALA A 218 13.20 -16.87 -9.50
C ALA A 218 14.37 -17.78 -9.88
N ALA A 219 14.95 -18.49 -8.91
CA ALA A 219 16.08 -19.42 -9.14
C ALA A 219 15.70 -20.54 -10.13
N ASN A 220 14.46 -21.02 -10.09
CA ASN A 220 13.95 -22.04 -11.00
C ASN A 220 13.50 -21.49 -12.37
N ASN A 221 13.54 -20.15 -12.57
CA ASN A 221 13.04 -19.48 -13.78
C ASN A 221 14.06 -18.49 -14.37
N ASN A 222 15.33 -18.83 -14.39
CA ASN A 222 16.41 -17.96 -14.89
C ASN A 222 16.45 -16.57 -14.24
N TRP A 223 16.14 -16.50 -12.96
CA TRP A 223 16.07 -15.27 -12.14
C TRP A 223 15.00 -14.27 -12.58
N ARG A 224 13.96 -14.74 -13.27
CA ARG A 224 12.75 -13.95 -13.53
C ARG A 224 11.67 -14.36 -12.53
N ILE A 225 11.07 -13.40 -11.88
CA ILE A 225 10.01 -13.62 -10.89
C ILE A 225 8.69 -13.77 -11.64
N PRO A 226 7.97 -14.92 -11.55
CA PRO A 226 6.60 -15.03 -12.06
C PRO A 226 5.68 -14.05 -11.32
N GLU A 227 4.76 -13.39 -12.04
CA GLU A 227 3.82 -12.43 -11.47
C GLU A 227 2.53 -13.10 -11.00
N HIS A 228 2.06 -14.10 -11.75
CA HIS A 228 0.75 -14.72 -11.59
C HIS A 228 0.86 -16.21 -11.26
N PHE A 229 -0.06 -16.69 -10.44
CA PHE A 229 -0.10 -18.08 -9.98
C PHE A 229 -1.54 -18.58 -9.91
N THR A 230 -1.69 -19.90 -9.99
CA THR A 230 -2.94 -20.65 -9.73
C THR A 230 -3.22 -20.72 -8.22
N ALA A 231 -4.42 -21.23 -7.85
CA ALA A 231 -4.81 -21.37 -6.44
C ALA A 231 -3.86 -22.24 -5.61
N ASP A 232 -3.14 -23.16 -6.24
CA ASP A 232 -2.13 -24.04 -5.63
C ASP A 232 -0.68 -23.56 -5.85
N TRP A 233 -0.51 -22.26 -6.11
CA TRP A 233 0.77 -21.57 -6.24
C TRP A 233 1.69 -22.11 -7.34
N GLN A 234 1.09 -22.63 -8.45
CA GLN A 234 1.86 -22.93 -9.66
C GLN A 234 1.94 -21.67 -10.53
N PRO A 235 3.13 -21.32 -11.08
CA PRO A 235 3.25 -20.17 -11.97
C PRO A 235 2.30 -20.25 -13.16
N ASP A 236 1.51 -19.21 -13.39
CA ASP A 236 0.62 -19.06 -14.55
C ASP A 236 1.16 -17.98 -15.49
N LEU A 237 2.04 -18.40 -16.41
CA LEU A 237 2.69 -17.49 -17.36
C LEU A 237 1.77 -17.05 -18.50
N GLU A 238 0.59 -17.65 -18.62
CA GLU A 238 -0.42 -17.34 -19.64
C GLU A 238 -1.54 -16.45 -19.09
N CYS A 239 -1.49 -16.08 -17.81
CA CYS A 239 -2.45 -15.18 -17.20
C CYS A 239 -2.53 -13.87 -18.00
N ASN A 240 -3.76 -13.44 -18.34
CA ASN A 240 -4.01 -12.26 -19.17
C ASN A 240 -3.41 -12.29 -20.59
N HIS A 241 -3.04 -13.46 -21.12
CA HIS A 241 -2.52 -13.60 -22.48
C HIS A 241 -3.46 -13.02 -23.55
N ASP A 242 -4.77 -13.03 -23.31
CA ASP A 242 -5.81 -12.47 -24.20
C ASP A 242 -6.05 -10.96 -24.00
N LYS A 243 -5.34 -10.33 -23.08
CA LYS A 243 -5.43 -8.90 -22.79
C LYS A 243 -4.44 -8.10 -23.62
N PRO A 244 -4.61 -6.75 -23.71
CA PRO A 244 -3.60 -5.88 -24.29
C PRO A 244 -2.21 -6.07 -23.67
N ASP A 245 -1.15 -5.82 -24.45
CA ASP A 245 0.24 -6.04 -24.05
C ASP A 245 0.63 -5.37 -22.72
N ASP A 246 0.00 -4.25 -22.38
CA ASP A 246 0.20 -3.55 -21.12
C ASP A 246 -0.41 -4.26 -19.88
N GLN A 247 -1.30 -5.24 -20.10
CA GLN A 247 -1.91 -6.09 -19.07
C GLN A 247 -1.35 -7.52 -19.05
N PHE A 248 -0.64 -7.93 -20.09
CA PHE A 248 0.05 -9.21 -20.13
C PHE A 248 1.44 -9.07 -19.53
N LYS A 249 1.56 -9.43 -18.25
CA LYS A 249 2.81 -9.31 -17.46
C LYS A 249 3.13 -10.64 -16.78
N PRO A 250 3.70 -11.61 -17.50
CA PRO A 250 4.00 -12.93 -16.93
C PRO A 250 5.10 -12.88 -15.86
N TYR A 251 5.85 -11.77 -15.78
CA TYR A 251 6.93 -11.55 -14.83
C TYR A 251 6.85 -10.16 -14.20
N GLY A 252 7.12 -10.10 -12.91
CA GLY A 252 7.27 -8.85 -12.13
C GLY A 252 8.69 -8.32 -12.09
#